data_6b0193fa3bb202fef89ea01927913ab4
#
_entry.id   6b0193fa3bb202fef89ea01927913ab4
#
_cell.length_a   1.000
_cell.length_b   1.000
_cell.length_c   1.000
_cell.angle_alpha   90.00
_cell.angle_beta   90.00
_cell.angle_gamma   90.00
#
_symmetry.space_group_name_H-M   'P 1'
#
loop_
_entity.id
_entity.type
_entity.pdbx_description
1 polymer ?
#
loop_
_entity_poly.entity_id
_entity_poly.type
_entity_poly.pdbx_seq_one_letter_code
_entity_poly.pdbx_strand_id
1 'polypeptide(L)'
;MTTSTKPYLIRALYEWCTDNNQTPHIVAWVNEHTRVPMQYVRENEIVLNIGPTASHNLNIDNDWISFSARLGGVAHDIWIPVGHVVSLFARESGEGMGFEVEPYEPSDKEQPEQETENKQETDTPAKSGKVLKFVK
;
A
#
# COMPACT_ATOMS: atom_id res chain seq x y z
N MET A 1 13.41 10.35 14.63
CA MET A 1 12.27 10.64 13.78
C MET A 1 11.18 9.62 13.98
N THR A 2 9.96 10.05 14.12
CA THR A 2 8.85 9.11 14.26
C THR A 2 8.37 8.68 12.87
N THR A 3 7.81 7.48 12.82
CA THR A 3 7.19 7.00 11.60
C THR A 3 5.84 7.69 11.40
N SER A 4 5.35 7.61 10.18
CA SER A 4 4.04 8.18 9.85
C SER A 4 2.93 7.47 10.64
N THR A 5 1.93 8.21 11.07
CA THR A 5 0.75 7.62 11.70
C THR A 5 -0.17 6.93 10.69
N LYS A 6 -0.01 7.23 9.42
CA LYS A 6 -0.97 6.82 8.39
C LYS A 6 -1.21 5.30 8.38
N PRO A 7 -0.18 4.44 8.36
CA PRO A 7 -0.46 3.00 8.33
C PRO A 7 -1.16 2.52 9.59
N TYR A 8 -0.87 3.15 10.72
CA TYR A 8 -1.52 2.77 11.98
C TYR A 8 -3.01 3.12 11.94
N LEU A 9 -3.33 4.30 11.39
CA LEU A 9 -4.73 4.71 11.27
C LEU A 9 -5.47 3.83 10.28
N ILE A 10 -4.83 3.46 9.19
CA ILE A 10 -5.44 2.58 8.21
C ILE A 10 -5.77 1.23 8.82
N ARG A 11 -4.84 0.66 9.60
CA ARG A 11 -5.09 -0.61 10.27
C ARG A 11 -6.23 -0.49 11.28
N ALA A 12 -6.27 0.63 12.02
CA ALA A 12 -7.33 0.84 13.01
C ALA A 12 -8.69 0.98 12.33
N LEU A 13 -8.74 1.69 11.21
CA LEU A 13 -10.00 1.87 10.48
C LEU A 13 -10.47 0.55 9.88
N TYR A 14 -9.54 -0.27 9.40
CA TYR A 14 -9.90 -1.59 8.91
C TYR A 14 -10.55 -2.42 10.02
N GLU A 15 -9.93 -2.43 11.19
CA GLU A 15 -10.44 -3.17 12.32
C GLU A 15 -11.80 -2.62 12.77
N TRP A 16 -11.93 -1.30 12.80
CA TRP A 16 -13.18 -0.66 13.14
C TRP A 16 -14.31 -1.09 12.22
N CYS A 17 -14.06 -1.13 10.91
CA CYS A 17 -15.06 -1.57 9.95
C CYS A 17 -15.46 -3.02 10.20
N THR A 18 -14.47 -3.92 10.34
CA THR A 18 -14.78 -5.33 10.49
C THR A 18 -15.47 -5.62 11.81
N ASP A 19 -15.11 -4.89 12.87
CA ASP A 19 -15.76 -5.07 14.18
C ASP A 19 -17.22 -4.62 14.15
N ASN A 20 -17.58 -3.76 13.23
CA ASN A 20 -18.95 -3.25 13.10
C ASN A 20 -19.69 -3.87 11.93
N ASN A 21 -19.17 -4.97 11.39
CA ASN A 21 -19.78 -5.69 10.27
C ASN A 21 -19.96 -4.81 9.04
N GLN A 22 -19.01 -3.89 8.85
CA GLN A 22 -19.03 -2.99 7.69
C GLN A 22 -17.88 -3.34 6.77
N THR A 23 -18.00 -2.91 5.53
CA THR A 23 -17.07 -3.31 4.48
C THR A 23 -16.05 -2.19 4.24
N PRO A 24 -14.78 -2.42 4.57
CA PRO A 24 -13.77 -1.38 4.33
C PRO A 24 -13.42 -1.29 2.85
N HIS A 25 -13.45 -0.07 2.35
CA HIS A 25 -13.02 0.26 1.00
C HIS A 25 -11.91 1.27 1.10
N ILE A 26 -10.92 1.17 0.20
CA ILE A 26 -9.89 2.19 0.10
C ILE A 26 -9.97 2.84 -1.27
N VAL A 27 -9.63 4.13 -1.30
CA VAL A 27 -9.34 4.84 -2.55
C VAL A 27 -7.84 5.07 -2.57
N ALA A 28 -7.20 4.67 -3.64
CA ALA A 28 -5.75 4.79 -3.76
C ALA A 28 -5.39 5.55 -5.01
N TRP A 29 -4.42 6.45 -4.89
CA TRP A 29 -3.83 7.14 -6.03
C TRP A 29 -2.85 6.18 -6.71
N VAL A 30 -2.82 6.19 -8.03
CA VAL A 30 -2.09 5.20 -8.82
C VAL A 30 -1.00 5.88 -9.63
N ASN A 31 0.21 5.33 -9.56
CA ASN A 31 1.31 5.73 -10.44
C ASN A 31 2.09 4.45 -10.81
N GLU A 32 3.30 4.63 -11.35
CA GLU A 32 4.07 3.48 -11.83
C GLU A 32 4.51 2.53 -10.73
N HIS A 33 4.44 2.96 -9.47
CA HIS A 33 4.82 2.11 -8.33
C HIS A 33 3.64 1.37 -7.71
N THR A 34 2.46 1.51 -8.29
CA THR A 34 1.25 0.88 -7.78
C THR A 34 0.92 -0.31 -8.67
N ARG A 35 0.77 -1.49 -8.07
CA ARG A 35 0.42 -2.69 -8.85
C ARG A 35 -1.06 -2.96 -8.68
N VAL A 36 -1.84 -2.53 -9.65
CA VAL A 36 -3.29 -2.72 -9.69
C VAL A 36 -3.70 -2.95 -11.14
N PRO A 37 -4.87 -3.61 -11.38
CA PRO A 37 -5.36 -3.74 -12.75
C PRO A 37 -5.80 -2.38 -13.30
N MET A 38 -5.09 -1.93 -14.31
CA MET A 38 -5.25 -0.56 -14.81
C MET A 38 -6.62 -0.31 -15.43
N GLN A 39 -7.30 -1.36 -15.88
CA GLN A 39 -8.63 -1.19 -16.47
C GLN A 39 -9.66 -0.66 -15.46
N TYR A 40 -9.37 -0.76 -14.17
CA TYR A 40 -10.27 -0.27 -13.12
C TYR A 40 -9.86 1.09 -12.58
N VAL A 41 -8.76 1.65 -13.08
CA VAL A 41 -8.28 2.96 -12.64
C VAL A 41 -9.06 4.06 -13.35
N ARG A 42 -9.49 5.08 -12.59
CA ARG A 42 -10.20 6.24 -13.12
C ARG A 42 -9.55 7.49 -12.56
N GLU A 43 -9.12 8.38 -13.44
CA GLU A 43 -8.52 9.66 -13.02
C GLU A 43 -7.39 9.43 -12.03
N ASN A 44 -6.55 8.46 -12.34
CA ASN A 44 -5.39 8.08 -11.52
C ASN A 44 -5.75 7.58 -10.13
N GLU A 45 -6.98 7.10 -9.95
CA GLU A 45 -7.39 6.52 -8.67
C GLU A 45 -8.12 5.20 -8.90
N ILE A 46 -8.06 4.34 -7.86
CA ILE A 46 -8.79 3.08 -7.89
C ILE A 46 -9.47 2.91 -6.54
N VAL A 47 -10.70 2.37 -6.57
CA VAL A 47 -11.46 2.06 -5.36
C VAL A 47 -11.47 0.55 -5.21
N LEU A 48 -11.06 0.06 -4.04
CA LEU A 48 -10.93 -1.37 -3.80
C LEU A 48 -11.60 -1.77 -2.51
N ASN A 49 -12.31 -2.88 -2.57
CA ASN A 49 -12.89 -3.52 -1.39
C ASN A 49 -11.81 -4.37 -0.75
N ILE A 50 -11.40 -4.02 0.47
CA ILE A 50 -10.38 -4.78 1.19
C ILE A 50 -10.95 -5.57 2.35
N GLY A 51 -12.28 -5.78 2.35
CA GLY A 51 -12.93 -6.58 3.38
C GLY A 51 -12.49 -8.03 3.34
N PRO A 52 -12.71 -8.76 4.44
CA PRO A 52 -12.17 -10.13 4.55
C PRO A 52 -12.78 -11.13 3.57
N THR A 53 -13.96 -10.85 3.03
CA THR A 53 -14.54 -11.75 2.04
C THR A 53 -14.11 -11.43 0.62
N ALA A 54 -13.64 -10.20 0.38
CA ALA A 54 -13.25 -9.75 -0.95
C ALA A 54 -11.75 -9.83 -1.18
N SER A 55 -10.95 -9.88 -0.12
CA SER A 55 -9.51 -9.90 -0.24
C SER A 55 -8.94 -11.14 0.46
N HIS A 56 -7.80 -11.59 -0.03
CA HIS A 56 -7.10 -12.74 0.54
C HIS A 56 -5.69 -12.33 0.87
N ASN A 57 -5.19 -12.80 2.02
CA ASN A 57 -3.82 -12.54 2.46
C ASN A 57 -3.53 -11.05 2.59
N LEU A 58 -4.52 -10.30 3.09
CA LEU A 58 -4.36 -8.86 3.27
C LEU A 58 -3.27 -8.59 4.29
N ASN A 59 -2.33 -7.75 3.91
CA ASN A 59 -1.26 -7.31 4.79
C ASN A 59 -1.14 -5.80 4.67
N ILE A 60 -1.23 -5.12 5.81
CA ILE A 60 -1.08 -3.66 5.87
C ILE A 60 0.11 -3.39 6.79
N ASP A 61 1.29 -3.27 6.20
CA ASP A 61 2.46 -2.93 7.01
C ASP A 61 2.69 -1.41 6.94
N ASN A 62 3.83 -0.95 7.40
CA ASN A 62 4.05 0.49 7.46
C ASN A 62 4.30 1.12 6.11
N ASP A 63 4.66 0.32 5.12
CA ASP A 63 5.05 0.85 3.81
C ASP A 63 4.11 0.44 2.70
N TRP A 64 3.51 -0.75 2.80
CA TRP A 64 2.75 -1.32 1.70
C TRP A 64 1.45 -1.94 2.19
N ILE A 65 0.44 -1.89 1.32
CA ILE A 65 -0.77 -2.69 1.45
C ILE A 65 -0.73 -3.71 0.32
N SER A 66 -0.85 -4.99 0.66
CA SER A 66 -0.85 -6.04 -0.35
C SER A 66 -1.94 -7.06 -0.08
N PHE A 67 -2.51 -7.57 -1.14
CA PHE A 67 -3.55 -8.60 -1.04
C PHE A 67 -3.85 -9.15 -2.43
N SER A 68 -4.59 -10.25 -2.46
CA SER A 68 -5.13 -10.81 -3.69
C SER A 68 -6.63 -10.57 -3.71
N ALA A 69 -7.16 -10.23 -4.86
CA ALA A 69 -8.59 -10.01 -5.01
C ALA A 69 -9.03 -10.44 -6.42
N ARG A 70 -10.27 -10.88 -6.52
CA ARG A 70 -10.84 -11.18 -7.82
C ARG A 70 -11.60 -9.97 -8.32
N LEU A 71 -11.20 -9.50 -9.48
CA LEU A 71 -11.84 -8.37 -10.13
C LEU A 71 -12.25 -8.82 -11.53
N GLY A 72 -13.54 -8.74 -11.82
CA GLY A 72 -14.04 -9.21 -13.10
C GLY A 72 -13.82 -10.71 -13.30
N GLY A 73 -13.82 -11.48 -12.21
CA GLY A 73 -13.61 -12.92 -12.27
C GLY A 73 -12.16 -13.35 -12.37
N VAL A 74 -11.21 -12.42 -12.39
CA VAL A 74 -9.78 -12.71 -12.54
C VAL A 74 -9.07 -12.34 -11.25
N ALA A 75 -8.20 -13.23 -10.77
CA ALA A 75 -7.43 -12.98 -9.55
C ALA A 75 -6.26 -12.05 -9.86
N HIS A 76 -6.09 -11.04 -9.03
CA HIS A 76 -5.01 -10.06 -9.17
C HIS A 76 -4.25 -9.94 -7.86
N ASP A 77 -2.94 -9.82 -7.96
CA ASP A 77 -2.10 -9.46 -6.81
C ASP A 77 -1.94 -7.95 -6.81
N ILE A 78 -2.32 -7.34 -5.71
CA ILE A 78 -2.39 -5.88 -5.59
C ILE A 78 -1.38 -5.41 -4.58
N TRP A 79 -0.61 -4.38 -4.96
CA TRP A 79 0.39 -3.76 -4.09
C TRP A 79 0.24 -2.26 -4.19
N ILE A 80 0.00 -1.62 -3.05
CA ILE A 80 -0.25 -0.18 -2.98
C ILE A 80 0.64 0.40 -1.89
N PRO A 81 1.48 1.39 -2.22
CA PRO A 81 2.21 2.10 -1.16
C PRO A 81 1.22 2.76 -0.20
N VAL A 82 1.49 2.65 1.09
CA VAL A 82 0.61 3.23 2.10
C VAL A 82 0.38 4.72 1.86
N GLY A 83 1.43 5.43 1.42
CA GLY A 83 1.30 6.86 1.14
C GLY A 83 0.32 7.20 0.04
N HIS A 84 -0.02 6.23 -0.82
CA HIS A 84 -0.95 6.47 -1.93
C HIS A 84 -2.41 6.36 -1.52
N VAL A 85 -2.72 5.96 -0.29
CA VAL A 85 -4.11 5.85 0.15
C VAL A 85 -4.70 7.25 0.30
N VAL A 86 -5.79 7.49 -0.40
CA VAL A 86 -6.51 8.76 -0.36
C VAL A 86 -7.54 8.74 0.76
N SER A 87 -8.19 7.60 0.95
CA SER A 87 -9.19 7.48 2.03
C SER A 87 -9.45 6.01 2.32
N LEU A 88 -9.98 5.75 3.51
CA LEU A 88 -10.55 4.47 3.86
C LEU A 88 -11.91 4.73 4.48
N PHE A 89 -12.94 4.04 4.01
CA PHE A 89 -14.29 4.29 4.47
C PHE A 89 -15.09 2.99 4.51
N ALA A 90 -16.12 2.99 5.36
CA ALA A 90 -17.08 1.89 5.42
C ALA A 90 -18.11 2.11 4.31
N ARG A 91 -18.28 1.09 3.46
CA ARG A 91 -19.19 1.22 2.32
C ARG A 91 -20.62 1.53 2.78
N GLU A 92 -21.05 0.87 3.85
CA GLU A 92 -22.44 0.94 4.30
C GLU A 92 -22.82 2.31 4.84
N SER A 93 -21.90 2.97 5.51
CA SER A 93 -22.19 4.26 6.15
C SER A 93 -21.51 5.44 5.45
N GLY A 94 -20.45 5.18 4.69
CA GLY A 94 -19.65 6.25 4.13
C GLY A 94 -18.70 6.90 5.10
N GLU A 95 -18.68 6.45 6.34
CA GLU A 95 -17.81 7.03 7.36
C GLU A 95 -16.39 6.50 7.24
N GLY A 96 -15.43 7.35 7.53
CA GLY A 96 -14.04 6.96 7.46
C GLY A 96 -13.16 8.18 7.56
N MET A 97 -11.95 8.07 6.99
CA MET A 97 -10.98 9.15 7.02
C MET A 97 -10.34 9.34 5.66
N GLY A 98 -10.04 10.61 5.35
CA GLY A 98 -9.22 10.95 4.18
C GLY A 98 -7.79 11.22 4.61
N PHE A 99 -6.87 11.05 3.68
CA PHE A 99 -5.45 11.24 3.91
C PHE A 99 -4.85 12.00 2.75
N GLU A 100 -3.76 12.71 3.03
CA GLU A 100 -2.98 13.31 1.96
C GLU A 100 -2.16 12.24 1.26
N VAL A 101 -2.05 12.37 -0.04
CA VAL A 101 -1.22 11.47 -0.81
C VAL A 101 0.24 11.84 -0.62
N GLU A 102 1.05 10.84 -0.28
CA GLU A 102 2.50 10.97 -0.17
C GLU A 102 3.08 10.00 -1.19
N PRO A 103 3.41 10.49 -2.40
CA PRO A 103 3.84 9.57 -3.45
C PRO A 103 5.06 8.76 -3.03
N TYR A 104 5.02 7.48 -3.32
CA TYR A 104 6.13 6.59 -3.02
C TYR A 104 7.32 6.97 -3.91
N GLU A 105 8.48 7.14 -3.28
CA GLU A 105 9.71 7.43 -3.97
C GLU A 105 10.75 6.44 -3.54
N PRO A 106 11.14 5.51 -4.41
CA PRO A 106 12.16 4.54 -4.03
C PRO A 106 13.44 5.26 -3.68
N SER A 107 14.07 4.80 -2.61
CA SER A 107 15.29 5.39 -2.13
C SER A 107 16.46 4.50 -2.46
N ASP A 108 17.58 5.09 -2.86
CA ASP A 108 18.78 4.32 -3.10
C ASP A 108 19.29 3.63 -1.84
N LYS A 109 18.79 4.03 -0.72
CA LYS A 109 19.25 3.46 0.54
C LYS A 109 18.50 2.23 0.93
N GLU A 110 17.45 1.93 0.30
CA GLU A 110 16.64 0.84 0.72
C GLU A 110 16.36 -0.09 -0.33
N GLN A 111 16.55 -0.37 -0.80
CA GLN A 111 15.92 -1.20 -1.70
C GLN A 111 15.80 -2.48 -1.56
N PRO A 112 15.61 -2.44 -1.05
CA PRO A 112 15.19 -3.43 -1.10
C PRO A 112 15.10 -4.31 -1.43
N GLU A 113 15.37 -4.52 -1.30
CA GLU A 113 15.09 -5.12 -1.47
C GLU A 113 15.19 -5.69 -1.98
N GLN A 114 15.80 -5.66 -2.10
CA GLN A 114 15.74 -5.96 -2.36
C GLN A 114 16.37 -6.23 -2.67
N GLU A 115 17.08 -6.23 -3.00
CA GLU A 115 17.52 -6.25 -3.05
C GLU A 115 18.15 -6.43 -3.27
N THR A 116 19.01 -6.42 -3.52
CA THR A 116 19.47 -6.36 -3.54
C THR A 116 20.03 -6.52 -3.79
N GLU A 117 20.58 -6.15 -4.07
CA GLU A 117 21.12 -6.04 -4.09
C GLU A 117 21.61 -6.08 -4.38
N ASN A 118 22.12 -5.86 -4.64
CA ASN A 118 22.54 -5.56 -4.82
C ASN A 118 23.04 -5.42 -5.06
N LYS A 119 23.50 -4.92 -5.00
CA LYS A 119 24.03 -4.41 -5.05
C LYS A 119 24.39 -4.33 -4.95
N GLN A 120 24.79 -4.12 -5.07
CA GLN A 120 25.13 -3.65 -4.92
C GLN A 120 25.28 -3.51 -4.76
N GLU A 121 25.57 -3.08 -4.68
CA GLU A 121 25.75 -2.59 -4.46
C GLU A 121 25.87 -2.42 -4.32
N THR A 122 26.46 -2.51 -4.51
CA THR A 122 26.57 -2.08 -4.30
C THR A 122 26.54 -1.77 -4.16
N ASP A 123 26.80 -1.31 -4.02
CA ASP A 123 26.79 -0.82 -3.71
C ASP A 123 26.73 -0.54 -3.45
N THR A 124 26.91 -0.26 -3.31
CA THR A 124 26.89 0.22 -2.93
C THR A 124 26.83 0.52 -2.71
N PRO A 125 27.52 0.75 -2.66
CA PRO A 125 27.38 1.03 -2.21
C PRO A 125 27.09 1.19 -2.06
N ALA A 126 27.49 1.37 -1.92
CA ALA A 126 27.03 1.60 -1.46
C ALA A 126 26.72 1.79 -1.37
N LYS A 127 26.38 2.46 -1.15
CA LYS A 127 26.01 2.73 -0.97
C LYS A 127 25.58 2.78 -0.45
N SER A 128 26.15 2.76 -0.56
CA SER A 128 25.63 2.89 -0.06
C SER A 128 25.11 2.60 0.28
N GLY A 129 25.78 2.67 0.49
CA GLY A 129 25.15 2.51 1.03
C GLY A 129 24.60 2.18 1.18
N LYS A 130 24.42 2.46 1.62
CA LYS A 130 23.80 2.21 1.76
C LYS A 130 23.45 1.66 2.16
N VAL A 131 24.04 1.50 2.29
CA VAL A 131 23.51 1.09 2.61
C VAL A 131 23.23 0.61 2.80
N LEU A 132 23.64 0.63 3.13
CA LEU A 132 23.14 0.21 3.40
C LEU A 132 23.01 -0.23 3.44
N LYS A 133 23.32 0.12 3.79
CA LYS A 133 22.98 -0.22 3.78
C LYS A 133 22.69 -0.61 3.87
N PHE A 134 22.81 -0.17 3.98
CA PHE A 134 22.39 -0.47 3.79
C PHE A 134 22.37 -0.84 3.55
N VAL A 135 23.00 -0.80 3.77
CA VAL A 135 22.77 -0.93 3.44
C VAL A 135 22.64 -1.12 3.06
N LYS A 136 22.77 -0.61 3.12
CA LYS A 136 22.61 -0.60 2.68
C LYS A 136 22.53 -0.90 2.47
#